data_c87f6eafeb9cddf3ea3906d569feb4ac
#
_entry.id   c87f6eafeb9cddf3ea3906d569feb4ac
#
_cell.length_a   1.000
_cell.length_b   1.000
_cell.length_c   1.000
_cell.angle_alpha   90.00
_cell.angle_beta   90.00
_cell.angle_gamma   90.00
#
_symmetry.space_group_name_H-M   'P 1'
#
loop_
_entity.id
_entity.type
_entity.pdbx_description
1 polymer ?
#
loop_
_entity_poly.entity_id
_entity_poly.type
_entity_poly.pdbx_seq_one_letter_code
_entity_poly.pdbx_strand_id
1 'polypeptide(L)'
;MTYLTDIPAIQDMAFCLGKEGCLFFTLCAIAERIINKPIDVLRSARYCIDNKLIDYVDNNPTAHLKEAFFVFDRDKVLEYLTGIEGISTLKTHRLSKKDKRPYYIRYAKKNGETTTTHFVLPDYDSKFYSLTVANGAIDAYYVIVMPDSCKAK
;
A
#
# COMPACT_ATOMS: atom_id res chain seq x y z
N MET A 1 -8.51 -2.07 -19.41
CA MET A 1 -7.43 -2.90 -18.80
C MET A 1 -7.84 -3.27 -17.39
N THR A 2 -7.65 -4.53 -17.01
CA THR A 2 -7.95 -5.00 -15.66
C THR A 2 -6.67 -5.03 -14.83
N TYR A 3 -6.66 -4.30 -13.73
CA TYR A 3 -5.58 -4.38 -12.78
C TYR A 3 -5.74 -5.63 -11.91
N LEU A 4 -4.62 -6.30 -11.59
CA LEU A 4 -4.68 -7.49 -10.75
C LEU A 4 -5.21 -7.19 -9.36
N THR A 5 -4.93 -6.00 -8.84
CA THR A 5 -5.44 -5.59 -7.52
C THR A 5 -6.95 -5.35 -7.48
N ASP A 6 -7.61 -5.28 -8.63
CA ASP A 6 -9.07 -5.16 -8.71
C ASP A 6 -9.78 -6.52 -8.75
N ILE A 7 -9.03 -7.61 -8.87
CA ILE A 7 -9.59 -8.96 -8.92
C ILE A 7 -9.94 -9.42 -7.49
N PRO A 8 -11.20 -9.78 -7.22
CA PRO A 8 -11.61 -10.17 -5.86
C PRO A 8 -10.77 -11.30 -5.26
N ALA A 9 -10.40 -12.30 -6.04
CA ALA A 9 -9.56 -13.39 -5.55
C ALA A 9 -8.18 -12.91 -5.10
N ILE A 10 -7.60 -11.91 -5.78
CA ILE A 10 -6.32 -11.32 -5.40
C ILE A 10 -6.48 -10.51 -4.11
N GLN A 11 -7.58 -9.79 -3.97
CA GLN A 11 -7.89 -9.04 -2.75
C GLN A 11 -8.08 -9.97 -1.55
N ASP A 12 -8.80 -11.07 -1.73
CA ASP A 12 -9.00 -12.08 -0.68
C ASP A 12 -7.67 -12.68 -0.23
N MET A 13 -6.80 -12.97 -1.19
CA MET A 13 -5.47 -13.49 -0.90
C MET A 13 -4.62 -12.47 -0.12
N ALA A 14 -4.67 -11.21 -0.51
CA ALA A 14 -3.99 -10.14 0.22
C ALA A 14 -4.50 -10.01 1.66
N PHE A 15 -5.80 -10.17 1.87
CA PHE A 15 -6.39 -10.16 3.19
C PHE A 15 -5.85 -11.30 4.07
N CYS A 16 -5.61 -12.47 3.49
CA CYS A 16 -5.07 -13.63 4.20
C CYS A 16 -3.60 -13.45 4.61
N LEU A 17 -2.88 -12.51 4.02
CA LEU A 17 -1.48 -12.26 4.33
C LEU A 17 -1.25 -11.48 5.64
N GLY A 18 -2.32 -11.04 6.30
CA GLY A 18 -2.25 -10.37 7.59
C GLY A 18 -2.43 -8.85 7.51
N LYS A 19 -2.43 -8.21 8.67
CA LYS A 19 -2.77 -6.79 8.80
C LYS A 19 -1.81 -5.84 8.08
N GLU A 20 -0.53 -6.19 8.03
CA GLU A 20 0.48 -5.33 7.40
C GLU A 20 0.54 -5.51 5.87
N GLY A 21 -0.09 -6.55 5.36
CA GLY A 21 -0.22 -6.77 3.92
C GLY A 21 -1.00 -5.66 3.21
N CYS A 22 -1.83 -4.91 3.93
CA CYS A 22 -2.63 -3.82 3.34
C CYS A 22 -1.76 -2.70 2.75
N LEU A 23 -0.65 -2.35 3.39
CA LEU A 23 0.26 -1.34 2.83
C LEU A 23 0.93 -1.85 1.56
N PHE A 24 1.50 -3.05 1.58
CA PHE A 24 2.12 -3.62 0.40
C PHE A 24 1.12 -3.74 -0.75
N PHE A 25 -0.07 -4.24 -0.48
CA PHE A 25 -1.12 -4.34 -1.49
C PHE A 25 -1.52 -2.97 -2.05
N THR A 26 -1.63 -1.96 -1.18
CA THR A 26 -1.94 -0.58 -1.60
C THR A 26 -0.84 0.00 -2.48
N LEU A 27 0.43 -0.27 -2.16
CA LEU A 27 1.55 0.14 -3.01
C LEU A 27 1.48 -0.53 -4.38
N CYS A 28 1.14 -1.81 -4.45
CA CYS A 28 0.92 -2.49 -5.74
C CYS A 28 -0.23 -1.83 -6.51
N ALA A 29 -1.32 -1.53 -5.85
CA ALA A 29 -2.50 -0.94 -6.50
C ALA A 29 -2.20 0.44 -7.06
N ILE A 30 -1.53 1.30 -6.30
CA ILE A 30 -1.18 2.64 -6.78
C ILE A 30 -0.11 2.58 -7.88
N ALA A 31 0.85 1.66 -7.77
CA ALA A 31 1.85 1.46 -8.81
C ALA A 31 1.23 1.01 -10.14
N GLU A 32 0.27 0.10 -10.12
CA GLU A 32 -0.46 -0.31 -11.33
C GLU A 32 -1.08 0.88 -12.04
N ARG A 33 -1.64 1.80 -11.28
CA ARG A 33 -2.29 3.00 -11.83
C ARG A 33 -1.28 4.00 -12.37
N ILE A 34 -0.14 4.13 -11.73
CA ILE A 34 0.93 5.03 -12.19
C ILE A 34 1.51 4.55 -13.52
N ILE A 35 1.82 3.26 -13.65
CA ILE A 35 2.42 2.72 -14.87
C ILE A 35 1.40 2.24 -15.89
N ASN A 36 0.13 2.24 -15.53
CA ASN A 36 -0.99 1.78 -16.37
C ASN A 36 -0.78 0.34 -16.87
N LYS A 37 -0.34 -0.54 -15.99
CA LYS A 37 -0.10 -1.97 -16.25
C LYS A 37 -0.43 -2.79 -15.03
N PRO A 38 -0.95 -4.03 -15.20
CA PRO A 38 -1.11 -4.94 -14.06
C PRO A 38 0.24 -5.34 -13.49
N ILE A 39 0.29 -5.50 -12.17
CA ILE A 39 1.48 -5.94 -11.44
C ILE A 39 1.19 -7.30 -10.83
N ASP A 40 2.13 -8.22 -11.00
CA ASP A 40 2.06 -9.53 -10.34
C ASP A 40 2.39 -9.35 -8.85
N VAL A 41 1.35 -9.33 -8.03
CA VAL A 41 1.47 -9.06 -6.59
C VAL A 41 2.33 -10.12 -5.89
N LEU A 42 2.14 -11.39 -6.22
CA LEU A 42 2.89 -12.48 -5.57
C LEU A 42 4.37 -12.45 -5.93
N ARG A 43 4.67 -12.26 -7.21
CA ARG A 43 6.05 -12.16 -7.68
C ARG A 43 6.75 -10.95 -7.07
N SER A 44 6.04 -9.85 -6.99
CA SER A 44 6.56 -8.61 -6.38
C SER A 44 6.80 -8.79 -4.89
N ALA A 45 5.88 -9.47 -4.18
CA ALA A 45 6.08 -9.77 -2.77
C ALA A 45 7.32 -10.63 -2.56
N ARG A 46 7.53 -11.66 -3.37
CA ARG A 46 8.72 -12.50 -3.28
C ARG A 46 9.99 -11.70 -3.51
N TYR A 47 10.01 -10.87 -4.57
CA TYR A 47 11.17 -10.02 -4.82
C TYR A 47 11.47 -9.12 -3.62
N CYS A 48 10.46 -8.49 -3.06
CA CYS A 48 10.63 -7.57 -1.93
C CYS A 48 11.09 -8.29 -0.65
N ILE A 49 10.64 -9.51 -0.43
CA ILE A 49 11.14 -10.35 0.68
C ILE A 49 12.61 -10.69 0.46
N ASP A 50 12.95 -11.18 -0.71
CA ASP A 50 14.32 -11.60 -1.04
C ASP A 50 15.30 -10.43 -0.96
N ASN A 51 14.86 -9.21 -1.26
CA ASN A 51 15.67 -8.00 -1.23
C ASN A 51 15.49 -7.19 0.06
N LYS A 52 14.84 -7.75 1.06
CA LYS A 52 14.65 -7.15 2.40
C LYS A 52 13.95 -5.79 2.38
N LEU A 53 13.06 -5.57 1.43
CA LEU A 53 12.22 -4.38 1.36
C LEU A 53 10.94 -4.54 2.18
N ILE A 54 10.47 -5.77 2.32
CA ILE A 54 9.41 -6.15 3.24
C ILE A 54 9.87 -7.32 4.09
N ASP A 55 9.33 -7.43 5.29
CA ASP A 55 9.62 -8.55 6.15
C ASP A 55 8.43 -9.51 6.17
N TYR A 56 8.74 -10.77 6.15
CA TYR A 56 7.80 -11.85 6.41
C TYR A 56 8.10 -12.40 7.79
N VAL A 57 7.25 -12.08 8.75
CA VAL A 57 7.44 -12.59 10.11
C VAL A 57 7.04 -14.05 10.13
N ASP A 58 8.08 -14.86 10.17
CA ASP A 58 7.96 -16.30 10.18
C ASP A 58 7.50 -16.80 11.55
N ASN A 59 6.53 -17.70 11.53
CA ASN A 59 6.26 -18.80 12.46
C ASN A 59 6.71 -18.69 13.93
N ASN A 60 6.99 -17.51 14.44
CA ASN A 60 7.13 -17.35 15.85
C ASN A 60 5.73 -17.44 16.48
N PRO A 61 5.42 -18.45 17.28
CA PRO A 61 4.07 -18.57 17.86
C PRO A 61 3.68 -17.38 18.73
N THR A 62 4.66 -16.55 19.14
CA THR A 62 4.42 -15.33 19.89
C THR A 62 4.36 -14.09 18.97
N ALA A 63 4.86 -14.20 17.73
CA ALA A 63 4.69 -13.13 16.76
C ALA A 63 3.26 -13.14 16.25
N HIS A 64 2.60 -12.07 16.47
CA HIS A 64 1.25 -11.94 15.93
C HIS A 64 1.33 -11.79 14.41
N LEU A 65 0.48 -12.49 13.69
CA LEU A 65 0.36 -12.42 12.23
C LEU A 65 0.26 -10.99 11.69
N LYS A 66 -0.11 -10.05 12.55
CA LYS A 66 -0.21 -8.63 12.22
C LYS A 66 1.09 -7.99 11.72
N GLU A 67 2.24 -8.63 11.92
CA GLU A 67 3.53 -8.12 11.46
C GLU A 67 4.02 -8.75 10.18
N ALA A 68 3.25 -9.68 9.60
CA ALA A 68 3.58 -10.26 8.31
C ALA A 68 3.53 -9.18 7.22
N PHE A 69 4.50 -9.19 6.32
CA PHE A 69 4.62 -8.27 5.21
C PHE A 69 4.81 -6.79 5.63
N PHE A 70 5.52 -6.58 6.73
CA PHE A 70 5.90 -5.24 7.13
C PHE A 70 6.80 -4.58 6.07
N VAL A 71 6.44 -3.37 5.63
CA VAL A 71 7.20 -2.64 4.62
C VAL A 71 8.24 -1.76 5.32
N PHE A 72 9.52 -2.07 5.09
CA PHE A 72 10.63 -1.30 5.67
C PHE A 72 10.88 0.01 4.91
N ASP A 73 10.79 -0.04 3.58
CA ASP A 73 11.11 1.10 2.73
C ASP A 73 10.10 1.18 1.59
N ARG A 74 9.06 1.96 1.80
CA ARG A 74 7.98 2.11 0.82
C ARG A 74 8.45 2.73 -0.49
N ASP A 75 9.43 3.62 -0.44
CA ASP A 75 9.95 4.28 -1.65
C ASP A 75 10.71 3.29 -2.52
N LYS A 76 11.51 2.41 -1.91
CA LYS A 76 12.20 1.35 -2.65
C LYS A 76 11.23 0.31 -3.22
N VAL A 77 10.16 -0.01 -2.48
CA VAL A 77 9.10 -0.86 -3.01
C VAL A 77 8.46 -0.21 -4.24
N LEU A 78 8.12 1.07 -4.16
CA LEU A 78 7.56 1.81 -5.30
C LEU A 78 8.52 1.88 -6.48
N GLU A 79 9.82 2.11 -6.25
CA GLU A 79 10.83 2.09 -7.31
C GLU A 79 10.83 0.75 -8.06
N TYR A 80 10.79 -0.34 -7.30
CA TYR A 80 10.74 -1.66 -7.91
C TYR A 80 9.44 -1.88 -8.70
N LEU A 81 8.30 -1.56 -8.07
CA LEU A 81 6.98 -1.81 -8.69
C LEU A 81 6.75 -0.97 -9.95
N THR A 82 7.22 0.27 -9.95
CA THR A 82 6.99 1.21 -11.07
C THR A 82 8.14 1.24 -12.07
N GLY A 83 9.34 0.84 -11.67
CA GLY A 83 10.54 1.03 -12.49
C GLY A 83 10.99 2.49 -12.55
N ILE A 84 10.44 3.36 -11.71
CA ILE A 84 10.78 4.80 -11.70
C ILE A 84 11.76 5.06 -10.56
N GLU A 85 13.03 5.28 -10.91
CA GLU A 85 14.05 5.62 -9.93
C GLU A 85 13.79 7.01 -9.37
N GLY A 86 13.88 7.15 -8.04
CA GLY A 86 13.68 8.42 -7.36
C GLY A 86 12.23 8.75 -7.02
N ILE A 87 11.28 7.87 -7.35
CA ILE A 87 9.90 8.02 -6.89
C ILE A 87 9.87 7.96 -5.36
N SER A 88 9.05 8.80 -4.74
CA SER A 88 8.96 8.86 -3.29
C SER A 88 7.55 9.14 -2.83
N THR A 89 7.34 9.06 -1.51
CA THR A 89 6.07 9.40 -0.88
C THR A 89 6.25 10.56 0.09
N LEU A 90 5.29 11.46 0.09
CA LEU A 90 5.22 12.57 1.02
C LEU A 90 4.00 12.38 1.93
N LYS A 91 4.24 12.23 3.22
CA LYS A 91 3.18 12.14 4.20
C LYS A 91 2.67 13.54 4.55
N THR A 92 1.36 13.72 4.49
CA THR A 92 0.73 14.97 4.90
C THR A 92 -0.59 14.69 5.64
N HIS A 93 -0.98 15.59 6.53
CA HIS A 93 -2.25 15.47 7.26
C HIS A 93 -3.41 16.15 6.53
N ARG A 94 -3.11 17.00 5.55
CA ARG A 94 -4.10 17.71 4.75
C ARG A 94 -3.72 17.66 3.29
N LEU A 95 -4.72 17.41 2.44
CA LEU A 95 -4.55 17.36 1.01
C LEU A 95 -5.35 18.48 0.35
N SER A 96 -4.69 19.32 -0.45
CA SER A 96 -5.36 20.35 -1.21
C SER A 96 -6.22 19.73 -2.30
N LYS A 97 -7.43 20.27 -2.51
CA LYS A 97 -8.32 19.85 -3.62
C LYS A 97 -7.69 20.11 -5.00
N LYS A 98 -6.70 21.00 -5.06
CA LYS A 98 -5.99 21.32 -6.32
C LYS A 98 -4.86 20.33 -6.59
N ASP A 99 -4.46 19.53 -5.60
CA ASP A 99 -3.40 18.55 -5.76
C ASP A 99 -3.92 17.37 -6.58
N LYS A 100 -3.32 17.14 -7.76
CA LYS A 100 -3.71 16.08 -8.68
C LYS A 100 -2.78 14.89 -8.68
N ARG A 101 -1.78 14.90 -7.78
CA ARG A 101 -0.85 13.77 -7.67
C ARG A 101 -1.56 12.54 -7.13
N PRO A 102 -1.16 11.34 -7.54
CA PRO A 102 -1.68 10.11 -6.94
C PRO A 102 -1.37 10.08 -5.44
N TYR A 103 -2.25 9.48 -4.66
CA TYR A 103 -2.05 9.34 -3.23
C TYR A 103 -2.80 8.12 -2.70
N TYR A 104 -2.39 7.66 -1.53
CA TYR A 104 -3.14 6.69 -0.76
C TYR A 104 -3.39 7.21 0.66
N ILE A 105 -4.30 6.57 1.36
CA ILE A 105 -4.82 7.08 2.63
C ILE A 105 -4.52 6.08 3.74
N ARG A 106 -4.14 6.59 4.90
CA ARG A 106 -4.09 5.81 6.12
C ARG A 106 -5.28 6.16 6.99
N TYR A 107 -6.08 5.15 7.33
CA TYR A 107 -7.12 5.26 8.33
C TYR A 107 -6.59 4.76 9.65
N ALA A 108 -7.00 5.40 10.75
CA ALA A 108 -6.67 4.97 12.09
C ALA A 108 -7.94 4.80 12.91
N LYS A 109 -7.98 3.75 13.72
CA LYS A 109 -9.07 3.48 14.64
C LYS A 109 -8.49 3.20 16.02
N LYS A 110 -8.97 3.94 17.02
CA LYS A 110 -8.60 3.70 18.41
C LYS A 110 -9.48 2.62 19.02
N ASN A 111 -8.85 1.62 19.61
CA ASN A 111 -9.51 0.54 20.36
C ASN A 111 -8.92 0.53 21.76
N GLY A 112 -9.46 1.37 22.67
CA GLY A 112 -8.88 1.57 23.98
C GLY A 112 -7.50 2.23 23.89
N GLU A 113 -6.46 1.56 24.40
CA GLU A 113 -5.08 2.05 24.36
C GLU A 113 -4.34 1.72 23.07
N THR A 114 -4.94 0.87 22.22
CA THR A 114 -4.32 0.45 20.97
C THR A 114 -4.90 1.23 19.80
N THR A 115 -4.06 1.47 18.77
CA THR A 115 -4.49 2.07 17.52
C THR A 115 -4.24 1.10 16.39
N THR A 116 -5.28 0.80 15.63
CA THR A 116 -5.17 -0.01 14.41
C THR A 116 -5.15 0.93 13.21
N THR A 117 -4.20 0.72 12.30
CA THR A 117 -4.11 1.52 11.07
C THR A 117 -4.38 0.64 9.85
N HIS A 118 -4.91 1.26 8.80
CA HIS A 118 -5.18 0.57 7.55
C HIS A 118 -4.94 1.51 6.37
N PHE A 119 -4.32 0.97 5.31
CA PHE A 119 -3.98 1.73 4.10
C PHE A 119 -4.92 1.34 2.96
N VAL A 120 -5.42 2.34 2.24
CA VAL A 120 -6.34 2.15 1.11
C VAL A 120 -6.13 3.21 0.04
N LEU A 121 -6.57 2.91 -1.19
CA LEU A 121 -6.70 3.93 -2.22
C LEU A 121 -7.99 4.75 -2.02
N PRO A 122 -8.00 6.06 -2.39
CA PRO A 122 -9.14 6.94 -2.10
C PRO A 122 -10.47 6.51 -2.72
N ASP A 123 -10.46 5.99 -3.95
CA ASP A 123 -11.67 5.63 -4.68
C ASP A 123 -11.85 4.11 -4.80
N TYR A 124 -11.25 3.38 -3.89
CA TYR A 124 -11.26 1.94 -3.96
C TYR A 124 -12.49 1.37 -3.25
N ASP A 125 -13.50 1.03 -4.02
CA ASP A 125 -14.72 0.43 -3.52
C ASP A 125 -14.64 -1.09 -3.64
N SER A 126 -13.98 -1.71 -2.69
CA SER A 126 -13.94 -3.15 -2.59
C SER A 126 -14.40 -3.62 -1.22
N LYS A 127 -14.95 -4.82 -1.18
CA LYS A 127 -15.37 -5.45 0.07
C LYS A 127 -14.21 -5.54 1.07
N PHE A 128 -13.01 -5.78 0.58
CA PHE A 128 -11.80 -5.84 1.39
C PHE A 128 -11.55 -4.51 2.13
N TYR A 129 -11.62 -3.41 1.41
CA TYR A 129 -11.35 -2.09 1.98
C TYR A 129 -12.50 -1.58 2.85
N SER A 130 -13.74 -1.80 2.44
CA SER A 130 -14.90 -1.30 3.19
C SER A 130 -15.03 -1.92 4.57
N LEU A 131 -14.71 -3.20 4.72
CA LEU A 131 -14.77 -3.89 6.02
C LEU A 131 -13.74 -3.37 7.02
N THR A 132 -12.59 -2.93 6.52
CA THR A 132 -11.46 -2.54 7.38
C THR A 132 -11.47 -1.06 7.75
N VAL A 133 -12.13 -0.22 6.96
CA VAL A 133 -12.20 1.22 7.22
C VAL A 133 -13.51 1.68 7.86
N ALA A 134 -14.48 0.79 8.00
CA ALA A 134 -15.86 1.11 8.36
C ALA A 134 -16.06 1.91 9.66
N ASN A 135 -15.06 2.05 10.50
CA ASN A 135 -15.14 2.82 11.76
C ASN A 135 -13.85 3.59 12.06
N GLY A 136 -13.03 3.83 11.03
CA GLY A 136 -11.80 4.60 11.18
C GLY A 136 -11.95 6.03 10.69
N ALA A 137 -11.02 6.88 11.11
CA ALA A 137 -10.88 8.24 10.61
C ALA A 137 -9.59 8.38 9.80
N ILE A 138 -9.59 9.26 8.82
CA ILE A 138 -8.39 9.55 8.03
C ILE A 138 -7.33 10.16 8.94
N ASP A 139 -6.17 9.53 8.99
CA ASP A 139 -5.04 9.93 9.82
C ASP A 139 -3.95 10.63 9.01
N ALA A 140 -3.71 10.16 7.79
CA ALA A 140 -2.70 10.76 6.92
C ALA A 140 -2.99 10.45 5.46
N TYR A 141 -2.44 11.30 4.60
CA TYR A 141 -2.37 11.11 3.15
C TYR A 141 -0.90 10.88 2.77
N TYR A 142 -0.68 9.96 1.86
CA TYR A 142 0.66 9.67 1.32
C TYR A 142 0.65 9.98 -0.17
N VAL A 143 1.23 11.12 -0.51
CA VAL A 143 1.24 11.64 -1.88
C VAL A 143 2.46 11.09 -2.62
N ILE A 144 2.25 10.61 -3.84
CA ILE A 144 3.34 10.11 -4.68
C ILE A 144 4.02 11.28 -5.34
N VAL A 145 5.34 11.38 -5.12
CA VAL A 145 6.17 12.44 -5.69
C VAL A 145 7.06 11.83 -6.77
N MET A 146 6.84 12.28 -7.99
CA MET A 146 7.68 11.86 -9.12
C MET A 146 9.02 12.58 -9.08
N PRO A 147 10.12 11.92 -9.51
CA PRO A 147 11.40 12.58 -9.60
C PRO A 147 11.37 13.66 -10.67
N ASP A 148 12.27 14.64 -10.56
CA ASP A 148 12.32 15.78 -11.49
C ASP A 148 12.53 15.35 -12.94
N SER A 149 13.25 14.25 -13.17
CA SER A 149 13.44 13.66 -14.50
C SER A 149 12.12 13.27 -15.19
N CYS A 150 11.06 12.97 -14.42
CA CYS A 150 9.74 12.64 -14.94
C CYS A 150 8.86 13.87 -15.11
N LYS A 151 9.12 14.95 -14.36
CA LYS A 151 8.32 16.18 -14.42
C LYS A 151 8.61 17.01 -15.67
N ALA A 152 9.79 16.83 -16.27
CA ALA A 152 10.21 17.56 -17.47
C ALA A 152 9.56 17.05 -18.76
N LYS A 153 8.78 16.02 -18.66
CA LYS A 153 7.98 15.49 -19.78
C LYS A 153 6.56 16.00 -19.65
#